data_6c832644524869155413a7a1a96af1f8
#
_entry.id   6c832644524869155413a7a1a96af1f8
#
_cell.length_a   1.000
_cell.length_b   1.000
_cell.length_c   1.000
_cell.angle_alpha   90.00
_cell.angle_beta   90.00
_cell.angle_gamma   90.00
#
_symmetry.space_group_name_H-M   'P 1'
#
loop_
_entity.id
_entity.type
_entity.pdbx_description
1 polymer ?
#
loop_
_entity_poly.entity_id
_entity_poly.type
_entity_poly.pdbx_seq_one_letter_code
_entity_poly.pdbx_strand_id
1 'polypeptide(L)'
;QGGIYIEDGVLIGHNAVLATINHMEDPEKRAGMIFQPIHIEKKVWLGANVTVLPGVTIGEGSVIAAGAVVTKDVPANMTAAGVPAKVIRKVKKDTEKGEI
;
A
#
# COMPACT_ATOMS: atom_id res chain seq x y z
N GLN A 1 10.45 6.27 14.74
CA GLN A 1 10.35 7.13 13.59
C GLN A 1 9.82 6.39 12.39
N GLY A 2 9.34 7.15 11.44
CA GLY A 2 8.85 6.57 10.21
C GLY A 2 9.99 6.07 9.35
N GLY A 3 9.77 4.98 8.65
CA GLY A 3 10.70 4.44 7.67
C GLY A 3 9.91 3.69 6.63
N ILE A 4 10.57 3.36 5.54
CA ILE A 4 9.94 2.58 4.49
C ILE A 4 10.71 1.28 4.38
N TYR A 5 10.02 0.17 4.61
CA TYR A 5 10.61 -1.17 4.60
C TYR A 5 10.03 -1.92 3.41
N ILE A 6 10.84 -2.14 2.41
CA ILE A 6 10.42 -2.82 1.17
C ILE A 6 11.20 -4.11 1.06
N GLU A 7 10.46 -5.23 1.03
CA GLU A 7 11.09 -6.55 0.99
C GLU A 7 11.35 -6.99 -0.45
N ASP A 8 11.88 -8.20 -0.59
CA ASP A 8 12.35 -8.71 -1.89
C ASP A 8 11.21 -8.90 -2.87
N GLY A 9 11.49 -8.66 -4.14
CA GLY A 9 10.56 -8.95 -5.23
C GLY A 9 9.43 -7.96 -5.39
N VAL A 10 9.47 -6.83 -4.68
CA VAL A 10 8.45 -5.79 -4.80
C VAL A 10 8.61 -5.06 -6.12
N LEU A 11 7.50 -4.86 -6.83
CA LEU A 11 7.43 -4.06 -8.04
C LEU A 11 6.68 -2.78 -7.75
N ILE A 12 7.27 -1.64 -8.08
CA ILE A 12 6.65 -0.35 -7.81
C ILE A 12 6.49 0.40 -9.13
N GLY A 13 5.25 0.71 -9.48
CA GLY A 13 4.96 1.50 -10.66
C GLY A 13 5.44 2.94 -10.53
N HIS A 14 5.49 3.65 -11.64
CA HIS A 14 5.95 5.03 -11.64
C HIS A 14 5.00 5.93 -10.85
N ASN A 15 5.55 7.01 -10.33
CA ASN A 15 4.81 8.03 -9.55
C ASN A 15 4.14 7.47 -8.30
N ALA A 16 4.66 6.37 -7.73
CA ALA A 16 4.17 5.90 -6.45
C ALA A 16 4.65 6.83 -5.34
N VAL A 17 3.78 7.09 -4.37
CA VAL A 17 4.10 7.93 -3.22
C VAL A 17 3.94 7.11 -1.95
N LEU A 18 5.01 7.02 -1.18
CA LEU A 18 5.00 6.30 0.10
C LEU A 18 5.27 7.32 1.19
N ALA A 19 4.21 7.74 1.86
CA ALA A 19 4.29 8.82 2.84
C ALA A 19 4.38 8.26 4.26
N THR A 20 5.41 8.66 5.00
CA THR A 20 5.60 8.20 6.38
C THR A 20 5.32 9.29 7.40
N ILE A 21 5.03 10.49 6.96
CA ILE A 21 4.82 11.63 7.85
C ILE A 21 3.39 12.11 7.71
N ASN A 22 2.76 12.37 8.84
CA ASN A 22 1.42 12.92 8.89
C ASN A 22 1.36 14.04 9.93
N HIS A 23 0.31 14.84 9.90
CA HIS A 23 0.06 15.87 10.89
C HIS A 23 -1.15 15.47 11.72
N MET A 24 -1.23 16.00 12.93
CA MET A 24 -2.39 15.78 13.77
C MET A 24 -3.59 16.56 13.24
N GLU A 25 -4.77 16.00 13.39
CA GLU A 25 -5.99 16.66 12.93
C GLU A 25 -6.33 17.88 13.78
N ASP A 26 -6.02 17.84 15.07
CA ASP A 26 -6.28 18.95 15.98
C ASP A 26 -5.53 20.19 15.49
N PRO A 27 -6.24 21.29 15.14
CA PRO A 27 -5.58 22.49 14.62
C PRO A 27 -4.49 23.04 15.55
N GLU A 28 -4.69 22.89 16.86
CA GLU A 28 -3.73 23.39 17.84
C GLU A 28 -2.42 22.61 17.85
N LYS A 29 -2.47 21.36 17.39
CA LYS A 29 -1.31 20.45 17.38
C LYS A 29 -0.84 20.13 15.97
N ARG A 30 -1.43 20.74 14.96
CA ARG A 30 -1.20 20.38 13.56
C ARG A 30 0.24 20.60 13.11
N ALA A 31 0.98 21.49 13.74
CA ALA A 31 2.37 21.70 13.40
C ALA A 31 3.25 20.53 13.81
N GLY A 32 2.79 19.69 14.75
CA GLY A 32 3.50 18.45 15.09
C GLY A 32 3.38 17.42 13.98
N MET A 33 4.41 16.60 13.87
CA MET A 33 4.45 15.55 12.85
C MET A 33 4.41 14.17 13.51
N ILE A 34 3.66 13.26 12.88
CA ILE A 34 3.59 11.87 13.30
C ILE A 34 4.35 11.06 12.26
N PHE A 35 5.30 10.24 12.73
CA PHE A 35 6.10 9.37 11.89
C PHE A 35 5.59 7.94 12.07
N GLN A 36 5.12 7.33 10.99
CA GLN A 36 4.62 5.97 11.01
C GLN A 36 5.20 5.20 9.85
N PRO A 37 5.87 4.07 10.11
CA PRO A 37 6.56 3.33 9.05
C PRO A 37 5.58 2.66 8.10
N ILE A 38 6.03 2.46 6.88
CA ILE A 38 5.32 1.69 5.86
C ILE A 38 6.08 0.39 5.65
N HIS A 39 5.36 -0.71 5.61
CA HIS A 39 5.93 -2.04 5.34
C HIS A 39 5.29 -2.60 4.07
N ILE A 40 6.13 -2.84 3.06
CA ILE A 40 5.71 -3.50 1.83
C ILE A 40 6.36 -4.87 1.82
N GLU A 41 5.57 -5.90 1.97
CA GLU A 41 6.09 -7.26 2.11
C GLU A 41 6.45 -7.85 0.75
N LYS A 42 7.02 -9.08 0.78
CA LYS A 42 7.60 -9.69 -0.42
C LYS A 42 6.61 -9.75 -1.57
N LYS A 43 7.11 -9.51 -2.78
CA LYS A 43 6.38 -9.75 -4.02
C LYS A 43 5.11 -8.93 -4.16
N VAL A 44 5.00 -7.82 -3.46
CA VAL A 44 3.89 -6.89 -3.64
C VAL A 44 4.09 -6.14 -4.94
N TRP A 45 3.00 -5.87 -5.63
CA TRP A 45 3.03 -5.07 -6.84
C TRP A 45 2.16 -3.83 -6.64
N LEU A 46 2.80 -2.67 -6.67
CA LEU A 46 2.10 -1.37 -6.63
C LEU A 46 1.97 -0.86 -8.06
N GLY A 47 0.75 -0.65 -8.51
CA GLY A 47 0.51 -0.06 -9.82
C GLY A 47 0.97 1.41 -9.86
N ALA A 48 0.90 2.01 -11.04
CA ALA A 48 1.31 3.40 -11.23
C ALA A 48 0.43 4.34 -10.40
N ASN A 49 1.04 5.41 -9.90
CA ASN A 49 0.33 6.48 -9.18
C ASN A 49 -0.37 6.00 -7.90
N VAL A 50 0.11 4.93 -7.29
CA VAL A 50 -0.41 4.46 -6.01
C VAL A 50 0.15 5.35 -4.90
N THR A 51 -0.69 5.71 -3.94
CA THR A 51 -0.27 6.41 -2.74
C THR A 51 -0.50 5.51 -1.55
N VAL A 52 0.53 5.34 -0.72
CA VAL A 52 0.44 4.56 0.52
C VAL A 52 0.61 5.52 1.69
N LEU A 53 -0.34 5.52 2.60
CA LEU A 53 -0.34 6.45 3.72
C LEU A 53 0.47 5.91 4.89
N PRO A 54 0.85 6.79 5.84
CA PRO A 54 1.70 6.40 6.97
C PRO A 54 1.11 5.25 7.77
N GLY A 55 1.97 4.34 8.21
CA GLY A 55 1.58 3.24 9.08
C GLY A 55 0.99 2.02 8.40
N VAL A 56 0.87 2.04 7.07
CA VAL A 56 0.24 0.93 6.33
C VAL A 56 1.22 -0.22 6.12
N THR A 57 0.72 -1.44 6.28
CA THR A 57 1.42 -2.66 5.89
C THR A 57 0.67 -3.29 4.74
N ILE A 58 1.38 -3.57 3.65
CA ILE A 58 0.81 -4.30 2.51
C ILE A 58 1.37 -5.70 2.52
N GLY A 59 0.48 -6.67 2.65
CA GLY A 59 0.85 -8.07 2.85
C GLY A 59 1.44 -8.72 1.61
N GLU A 60 2.21 -9.75 1.83
CA GLU A 60 2.98 -10.45 0.81
C GLU A 60 2.12 -10.83 -0.40
N GLY A 61 2.65 -10.59 -1.59
CA GLY A 61 2.02 -11.00 -2.84
C GLY A 61 0.82 -10.19 -3.27
N SER A 62 0.44 -9.17 -2.52
CA SER A 62 -0.73 -8.37 -2.86
C SER A 62 -0.48 -7.45 -4.03
N VAL A 63 -1.55 -7.07 -4.71
CA VAL A 63 -1.52 -6.16 -5.87
C VAL A 63 -2.37 -4.95 -5.54
N ILE A 64 -1.78 -3.78 -5.70
CA ILE A 64 -2.51 -2.53 -5.51
C ILE A 64 -2.70 -1.90 -6.89
N ALA A 65 -3.95 -1.71 -7.27
CA ALA A 65 -4.29 -1.20 -8.59
C ALA A 65 -3.83 0.24 -8.77
N ALA A 66 -3.55 0.61 -10.01
CA ALA A 66 -3.10 1.96 -10.34
C ALA A 66 -4.05 3.02 -9.80
N GLY A 67 -3.49 4.10 -9.30
CA GLY A 67 -4.26 5.23 -8.79
C GLY A 67 -4.89 5.04 -7.42
N ALA A 68 -4.71 3.89 -6.80
CA ALA A 68 -5.30 3.63 -5.47
C ALA A 68 -4.62 4.45 -4.38
N VAL A 69 -5.37 4.77 -3.34
CA VAL A 69 -4.83 5.40 -2.13
C VAL A 69 -5.04 4.44 -0.97
N VAL A 70 -3.96 3.85 -0.49
CA VAL A 70 -4.01 2.81 0.53
C VAL A 70 -3.97 3.47 1.90
N THR A 71 -5.08 3.40 2.62
CA THR A 71 -5.23 4.04 3.92
C THR A 71 -5.21 3.05 5.08
N LYS A 72 -5.35 1.76 4.79
CA LYS A 72 -5.38 0.70 5.79
C LYS A 72 -4.56 -0.48 5.32
N ASP A 73 -4.17 -1.34 6.23
CA ASP A 73 -3.40 -2.53 5.90
C ASP A 73 -4.14 -3.40 4.89
N VAL A 74 -3.36 -4.01 4.00
CA VAL A 74 -3.88 -4.94 3.01
C VAL A 74 -3.37 -6.33 3.35
N PRO A 75 -4.26 -7.32 3.52
CA PRO A 75 -3.83 -8.69 3.81
C PRO A 75 -3.02 -9.28 2.66
N ALA A 76 -2.27 -10.33 2.95
CA ALA A 76 -1.46 -11.01 1.94
C ALA A 76 -2.33 -11.55 0.81
N ASN A 77 -1.78 -11.56 -0.39
CA ASN A 77 -2.36 -12.20 -1.58
C ASN A 77 -3.73 -11.63 -1.98
N MET A 78 -3.92 -10.35 -1.75
CA MET A 78 -5.16 -9.66 -2.12
C MET A 78 -4.90 -8.58 -3.16
N THR A 79 -5.91 -8.35 -4.00
CA THR A 79 -5.92 -7.20 -4.89
C THR A 79 -6.79 -6.13 -4.25
N ALA A 80 -6.25 -4.92 -4.15
CA ALA A 80 -6.99 -3.78 -3.61
C ALA A 80 -6.99 -2.64 -4.64
N ALA A 81 -8.05 -1.86 -4.65
CA ALA A 81 -8.22 -0.78 -5.62
C ALA A 81 -9.09 0.33 -5.06
N GLY A 82 -8.94 1.51 -5.62
CA GLY A 82 -9.82 2.65 -5.34
C GLY A 82 -9.26 3.66 -4.38
N VAL A 83 -10.07 4.68 -4.09
CA VAL A 83 -9.75 5.77 -3.18
C VAL A 83 -10.93 5.94 -2.22
N PRO A 84 -10.82 5.51 -0.95
CA PRO A 84 -9.74 4.72 -0.39
C PRO A 84 -9.72 3.31 -0.96
N ALA A 85 -8.54 2.71 -0.98
CA ALA A 85 -8.38 1.37 -1.52
C ALA A 85 -9.12 0.34 -0.66
N LYS A 86 -9.77 -0.59 -1.34
CA LYS A 86 -10.48 -1.69 -0.69
C LYS A 86 -10.11 -2.99 -1.36
N VAL A 87 -10.06 -4.05 -0.57
CA VAL A 87 -9.80 -5.39 -1.08
C VAL A 87 -10.97 -5.79 -1.97
N ILE A 88 -10.68 -6.18 -3.20
CA ILE A 88 -11.71 -6.59 -4.16
C ILE A 88 -11.71 -8.08 -4.44
N ARG A 89 -10.58 -8.76 -4.34
CA ARG A 89 -10.50 -10.20 -4.56
C ARG A 89 -9.10 -10.72 -4.20
N LYS A 90 -8.96 -12.03 -4.19
CA LYS A 90 -7.64 -12.65 -4.07
C LYS A 90 -6.87 -12.48 -5.37
N VAL A 91 -5.55 -12.42 -5.26
CA VAL A 91 -4.68 -12.40 -6.43
C VAL A 91 -4.82 -13.71 -7.18
N LYS A 92 -4.96 -13.63 -8.51
CA LYS A 92 -5.03 -14.82 -9.35
C LYS A 92 -3.65 -15.39 -9.58
N LYS A 93 -3.55 -16.72 -9.60
CA LYS A 93 -2.30 -17.42 -9.86
C LYS A 93 -2.40 -18.12 -11.21
N ASP A 94 -1.27 -18.19 -11.91
CA ASP A 94 -1.23 -18.77 -13.26
C ASP A 94 -1.73 -20.21 -13.30
N THR A 95 -1.57 -20.92 -12.19
CA THR A 95 -1.99 -22.31 -12.12
C THR A 95 -3.49 -22.48 -11.94
N GLU A 96 -4.23 -21.42 -11.68
CA GLU A 96 -5.67 -21.50 -11.48
C GLU A 96 -6.38 -21.57 -12.84
N LYS A 97 -7.26 -22.51 -12.97
CA LYS A 97 -7.99 -22.69 -14.22
C LYS A 97 -9.10 -21.66 -14.35
N GLY A 98 -9.36 -21.26 -15.60
CA GLY A 98 -10.46 -20.34 -15.87
C GLY A 98 -10.18 -18.89 -15.57
N GLU A 99 -8.95 -18.55 -15.29
CA GLU A 99 -8.61 -17.19 -14.94
C GLU A 99 -8.41 -16.29 -16.14
N ILE A 100 -8.52 -16.78 -17.30
CA ILE A 100 -8.34 -15.99 -18.51
C ILE A 100 -9.63 -15.28 -18.92
#